data_08e4ff710968c07369be748d178c845d
#
_entry.id   08e4ff710968c07369be748d178c845d
#
_cell.length_a   1.000
_cell.length_b   1.000
_cell.length_c   1.000
_cell.angle_alpha   90.00
_cell.angle_beta   90.00
_cell.angle_gamma   90.00
#
_symmetry.space_group_name_H-M   'P 1'
#
loop_
_entity.id
_entity.type
_entity.pdbx_description
1 polymer ?
#
loop_
_entity_poly.entity_id
_entity_poly.type
_entity_poly.pdbx_seq_one_letter_code
_entity_poly.pdbx_strand_id
1 'polypeptide(L)'
;MRRKIILAVIAVLVGFLFWFLNHPLPKYEGHHSIKGLNKSVDIYTDAFGVPHVFAQNEEDLFYAAGYYAARDRLFQMSIVNFSVRGELSSALGDELIDSDIYLRTWRIHDTAKKLVGELDPQTVQLINAFCAGINYRIQEVYNDLPIEFKLLQIKPPVWNPSIVTGYGRMMAREMSSSWKPEIVYGAIENYFGKEKLKEIYPYYSDEHPTIASTAPGFKSKMLSDIMNQELFLEDLLGYNSSVSGSNNWVISGARTKSGKPLLANDPHLKFTQPPRWYEMHLKGGRFNVSGLCLAGIPMPIIGPVSYTHLTLPTTPYV
;
A
#
# COMPACT_ATOMS: atom_id res chain seq x y z
N MET A 1 19.00 5.37 52.46
CA MET A 1 19.23 4.11 51.72
C MET A 1 18.08 3.81 50.73
N ARG A 2 16.81 3.73 51.17
CA ARG A 2 15.65 3.41 50.30
C ARG A 2 15.51 4.33 49.05
N ARG A 3 15.62 5.66 49.20
CA ARG A 3 15.57 6.60 48.07
C ARG A 3 16.65 6.37 47.01
N LYS A 4 17.87 6.04 47.43
CA LYS A 4 18.97 5.75 46.45
C LYS A 4 18.73 4.45 45.68
N ILE A 5 18.14 3.42 46.35
CA ILE A 5 17.77 2.17 45.70
C ILE A 5 16.66 2.40 44.67
N ILE A 6 15.61 3.16 45.05
CA ILE A 6 14.50 3.47 44.14
C ILE A 6 15.02 4.24 42.90
N LEU A 7 15.89 5.24 43.07
CA LEU A 7 16.47 5.98 41.96
C LEU A 7 17.32 5.08 41.05
N ALA A 8 18.09 4.15 41.64
CA ALA A 8 18.87 3.20 40.85
C ALA A 8 17.97 2.25 40.04
N VAL A 9 16.90 1.74 40.63
CA VAL A 9 15.91 0.90 39.92
C VAL A 9 15.24 1.67 38.77
N ILE A 10 14.82 2.90 39.00
CA ILE A 10 14.24 3.75 37.95
C ILE A 10 15.24 4.00 36.85
N ALA A 11 16.50 4.30 37.15
CA ALA A 11 17.53 4.49 36.14
C ALA A 11 17.78 3.25 35.28
N VAL A 12 17.79 2.06 35.92
CA VAL A 12 17.92 0.77 35.19
C VAL A 12 16.68 0.53 34.29
N LEU A 13 15.48 0.77 34.78
CA LEU A 13 14.25 0.61 33.98
C LEU A 13 14.21 1.57 32.79
N VAL A 14 14.58 2.83 33.00
CA VAL A 14 14.66 3.83 31.93
C VAL A 14 15.73 3.45 30.91
N GLY A 15 16.90 3.03 31.38
CA GLY A 15 17.98 2.56 30.51
C GLY A 15 17.58 1.31 29.69
N PHE A 16 16.91 0.35 30.32
CA PHE A 16 16.36 -0.82 29.64
C PHE A 16 15.29 -0.44 28.61
N LEU A 17 14.36 0.43 28.97
CA LEU A 17 13.32 0.91 28.07
C LEU A 17 13.93 1.64 26.86
N PHE A 18 14.91 2.52 27.11
CA PHE A 18 15.63 3.21 26.06
C PHE A 18 16.33 2.22 25.11
N TRP A 19 17.06 1.23 25.66
CA TRP A 19 17.69 0.19 24.87
C TRP A 19 16.67 -0.63 24.09
N PHE A 20 15.59 -1.07 24.72
CA PHE A 20 14.52 -1.88 24.11
C PHE A 20 13.84 -1.16 22.92
N LEU A 21 13.63 0.15 23.03
CA LEU A 21 13.03 0.96 21.99
C LEU A 21 13.98 1.25 20.83
N ASN A 22 15.29 1.44 21.14
CA ASN A 22 16.25 1.90 20.12
C ASN A 22 17.06 0.77 19.48
N HIS A 23 17.19 -0.37 20.15
CA HIS A 23 18.01 -1.47 19.64
C HIS A 23 17.54 -1.99 18.26
N PRO A 24 16.24 -2.14 17.96
CA PRO A 24 15.76 -2.62 16.66
C PRO A 24 15.73 -1.55 15.57
N LEU A 25 16.12 -0.31 15.86
CA LEU A 25 16.13 0.76 14.85
C LEU A 25 17.18 0.47 13.77
N PRO A 26 16.86 0.74 12.48
CA PRO A 26 17.78 0.49 11.40
C PRO A 26 19.00 1.43 11.46
N LYS A 27 20.15 0.91 11.07
CA LYS A 27 21.35 1.72 10.85
C LYS A 27 21.37 2.21 9.41
N TYR A 28 21.61 3.51 9.23
CA TYR A 28 21.56 4.16 7.92
C TYR A 28 22.94 4.31 7.27
N GLU A 29 24.01 4.10 8.02
CA GLU A 29 25.37 4.25 7.55
C GLU A 29 26.16 2.95 7.68
N GLY A 30 27.13 2.76 6.78
CA GLY A 30 28.07 1.63 6.81
C GLY A 30 28.02 0.77 5.56
N HIS A 31 28.87 -0.29 5.58
CA HIS A 31 28.91 -1.32 4.56
C HIS A 31 28.18 -2.56 5.08
N HIS A 32 27.23 -3.04 4.32
CA HIS A 32 26.47 -4.25 4.64
C HIS A 32 26.75 -5.33 3.60
N SER A 33 27.16 -6.51 4.06
CA SER A 33 27.28 -7.67 3.18
C SER A 33 25.94 -8.36 3.09
N ILE A 34 25.27 -8.22 1.95
CA ILE A 34 23.93 -8.78 1.69
C ILE A 34 24.06 -9.92 0.71
N LYS A 35 23.58 -11.13 1.09
CA LYS A 35 23.52 -12.28 0.20
C LYS A 35 22.39 -12.08 -0.82
N GLY A 36 22.64 -12.46 -2.07
CA GLY A 36 21.63 -12.40 -3.15
C GLY A 36 21.81 -11.24 -4.11
N LEU A 37 22.69 -10.27 -3.83
CA LEU A 37 23.14 -9.28 -4.81
C LEU A 37 24.20 -9.89 -5.73
N ASN A 38 24.10 -9.59 -7.03
CA ASN A 38 25.11 -9.95 -8.02
C ASN A 38 26.29 -8.98 -8.01
N LYS A 39 26.00 -7.69 -7.74
CA LYS A 39 26.99 -6.60 -7.67
C LYS A 39 26.66 -5.65 -6.52
N SER A 40 27.64 -4.81 -6.15
CA SER A 40 27.42 -3.77 -5.14
C SER A 40 26.35 -2.78 -5.57
N VAL A 41 25.58 -2.33 -4.57
CA VAL A 41 24.55 -1.29 -4.70
C VAL A 41 24.91 -0.17 -3.75
N ASP A 42 24.92 1.06 -4.26
CA ASP A 42 25.13 2.25 -3.46
C ASP A 42 23.77 2.86 -3.09
N ILE A 43 23.59 3.18 -1.80
CA ILE A 43 22.35 3.79 -1.34
C ILE A 43 22.66 5.01 -0.50
N TYR A 44 22.11 6.14 -0.89
CA TYR A 44 22.22 7.41 -0.18
C TYR A 44 20.86 7.78 0.38
N THR A 45 20.81 8.08 1.67
CA THR A 45 19.61 8.61 2.31
C THR A 45 19.78 10.12 2.45
N ASP A 46 18.86 10.89 1.89
CA ASP A 46 18.92 12.35 1.96
C ASP A 46 18.44 12.91 3.31
N ALA A 47 18.42 14.23 3.46
CA ALA A 47 18.00 14.92 4.68
C ALA A 47 16.51 14.72 5.02
N PHE A 48 15.69 14.24 4.08
CA PHE A 48 14.27 13.91 4.26
C PHE A 48 14.03 12.43 4.54
N GLY A 49 15.11 11.62 4.58
CA GLY A 49 15.02 10.19 4.78
C GLY A 49 14.69 9.40 3.50
N VAL A 50 14.74 10.03 2.32
CA VAL A 50 14.45 9.39 1.03
C VAL A 50 15.66 8.57 0.59
N PRO A 51 15.52 7.26 0.33
CA PRO A 51 16.58 6.43 -0.21
C PRO A 51 16.75 6.64 -1.72
N HIS A 52 17.98 6.91 -2.13
CA HIS A 52 18.43 6.95 -3.52
C HIS A 52 19.26 5.70 -3.80
N VAL A 53 18.73 4.77 -4.55
CA VAL A 53 19.31 3.45 -4.84
C VAL A 53 19.97 3.46 -6.20
N PHE A 54 21.26 3.15 -6.26
CA PHE A 54 22.06 3.08 -7.48
C PHE A 54 22.62 1.66 -7.65
N ALA A 55 22.17 0.96 -8.69
CA ALA A 55 22.60 -0.39 -9.01
C ALA A 55 23.12 -0.47 -10.45
N GLN A 56 23.94 -1.49 -10.73
CA GLN A 56 24.48 -1.73 -12.08
C GLN A 56 23.51 -2.50 -12.97
N ASN A 57 22.55 -3.22 -12.38
CA ASN A 57 21.53 -4.00 -13.08
C ASN A 57 20.17 -3.87 -12.39
N GLU A 58 19.13 -4.32 -13.07
CA GLU A 58 17.75 -4.20 -12.61
C GLU A 58 17.42 -5.11 -11.44
N GLU A 59 17.95 -6.34 -11.42
CA GLU A 59 17.68 -7.30 -10.34
C GLU A 59 18.21 -6.79 -9.01
N ASP A 60 19.46 -6.34 -8.96
CA ASP A 60 20.05 -5.77 -7.76
C ASP A 60 19.35 -4.48 -7.33
N LEU A 61 18.86 -3.68 -8.31
CA LEU A 61 18.08 -2.48 -8.04
C LEU A 61 16.79 -2.81 -7.27
N PHE A 62 16.01 -3.76 -7.81
CA PHE A 62 14.75 -4.16 -7.19
C PHE A 62 14.94 -4.92 -5.89
N TYR A 63 15.98 -5.74 -5.79
CA TYR A 63 16.35 -6.39 -4.54
C TYR A 63 16.63 -5.36 -3.44
N ALA A 64 17.47 -4.37 -3.73
CA ALA A 64 17.82 -3.32 -2.79
C ALA A 64 16.60 -2.45 -2.42
N ALA A 65 15.72 -2.14 -3.38
CA ALA A 65 14.47 -1.43 -3.12
C ALA A 65 13.57 -2.20 -2.14
N GLY A 66 13.43 -3.51 -2.32
CA GLY A 66 12.68 -4.37 -1.42
C GLY A 66 13.27 -4.44 -0.01
N TYR A 67 14.59 -4.59 0.08
CA TYR A 67 15.31 -4.59 1.35
C TYR A 67 15.09 -3.28 2.12
N TYR A 68 15.24 -2.13 1.45
CA TYR A 68 15.08 -0.82 2.07
C TYR A 68 13.63 -0.52 2.47
N ALA A 69 12.66 -0.85 1.62
CA ALA A 69 11.26 -0.72 1.99
C ALA A 69 10.94 -1.53 3.26
N ALA A 70 11.41 -2.77 3.35
CA ALA A 70 11.25 -3.62 4.53
C ALA A 70 12.05 -3.11 5.74
N ARG A 71 13.23 -2.51 5.53
CA ARG A 71 14.00 -1.90 6.62
C ARG A 71 13.21 -0.79 7.33
N ASP A 72 12.50 0.03 6.57
CA ASP A 72 11.86 1.22 7.09
C ASP A 72 10.37 1.01 7.43
N ARG A 73 9.70 0.03 6.81
CA ARG A 73 8.24 -0.11 6.83
C ARG A 73 7.74 -1.54 7.06
N LEU A 74 8.55 -2.43 7.65
CA LEU A 74 8.26 -3.85 7.75
C LEU A 74 6.90 -4.16 8.37
N PHE A 75 6.53 -3.47 9.45
CA PHE A 75 5.25 -3.69 10.12
C PHE A 75 4.07 -3.27 9.22
N GLN A 76 4.12 -2.07 8.65
CA GLN A 76 3.10 -1.59 7.70
C GLN A 76 2.93 -2.55 6.53
N MET A 77 4.04 -3.01 5.94
CA MET A 77 4.04 -3.99 4.85
C MET A 77 3.45 -5.33 5.29
N SER A 78 3.69 -5.76 6.53
CA SER A 78 3.14 -7.01 7.06
C SER A 78 1.62 -6.96 7.20
N ILE A 79 1.08 -5.84 7.69
CA ILE A 79 -0.38 -5.62 7.76
C ILE A 79 -1.02 -5.69 6.37
N VAL A 80 -0.37 -5.06 5.36
CA VAL A 80 -0.83 -5.16 3.96
C VAL A 80 -0.81 -6.61 3.46
N ASN A 81 0.24 -7.37 3.77
CA ASN A 81 0.35 -8.77 3.37
C ASN A 81 -0.77 -9.62 3.98
N PHE A 82 -1.05 -9.46 5.29
CA PHE A 82 -2.17 -10.12 5.96
C PHE A 82 -3.51 -9.71 5.34
N SER A 83 -3.69 -8.43 5.03
CA SER A 83 -4.92 -7.92 4.40
C SER A 83 -5.15 -8.54 3.02
N VAL A 84 -4.11 -8.59 2.17
CA VAL A 84 -4.19 -9.21 0.83
C VAL A 84 -4.65 -10.67 0.91
N ARG A 85 -4.21 -11.40 1.95
CA ARG A 85 -4.56 -12.81 2.16
C ARG A 85 -5.88 -13.01 2.90
N GLY A 86 -6.44 -11.95 3.49
CA GLY A 86 -7.57 -12.04 4.41
C GLY A 86 -7.21 -12.85 5.65
N GLU A 87 -6.11 -12.51 6.29
CA GLU A 87 -5.53 -13.17 7.46
C GLU A 87 -5.20 -12.16 8.59
N LEU A 88 -5.89 -11.02 8.64
CA LEU A 88 -5.70 -10.01 9.67
C LEU A 88 -5.96 -10.56 11.07
N SER A 89 -6.97 -11.41 11.23
CA SER A 89 -7.32 -12.02 12.51
C SER A 89 -6.19 -12.88 13.09
N SER A 90 -5.40 -13.52 12.23
CA SER A 90 -4.25 -14.32 12.66
C SER A 90 -3.12 -13.49 13.29
N ALA A 91 -3.08 -12.19 13.00
CA ALA A 91 -2.07 -11.27 13.48
C ALA A 91 -2.60 -10.33 14.58
N LEU A 92 -3.85 -9.88 14.49
CA LEU A 92 -4.39 -8.81 15.31
C LEU A 92 -5.55 -9.23 16.21
N GLY A 93 -6.00 -10.49 16.12
CA GLY A 93 -7.02 -11.07 17.01
C GLY A 93 -8.35 -11.38 16.33
N ASP A 94 -9.16 -12.19 17.02
CA ASP A 94 -10.40 -12.77 16.50
C ASP A 94 -11.46 -11.73 16.12
N GLU A 95 -11.36 -10.52 16.65
CA GLU A 95 -12.25 -9.38 16.32
C GLU A 95 -12.21 -9.01 14.84
N LEU A 96 -11.16 -9.46 14.11
CA LEU A 96 -10.99 -9.22 12.67
C LEU A 96 -11.43 -10.38 11.78
N ILE A 97 -12.08 -11.41 12.31
CA ILE A 97 -12.56 -12.55 11.52
C ILE A 97 -13.55 -12.10 10.42
N ASP A 98 -14.49 -11.21 10.77
CA ASP A 98 -15.44 -10.69 9.79
C ASP A 98 -14.76 -9.87 8.69
N SER A 99 -13.69 -9.14 9.04
CA SER A 99 -12.86 -8.44 8.07
C SER A 99 -12.14 -9.39 7.12
N ASP A 100 -11.62 -10.51 7.64
CA ASP A 100 -10.99 -11.54 6.81
C ASP A 100 -11.99 -12.21 5.88
N ILE A 101 -13.19 -12.53 6.35
CA ILE A 101 -14.27 -13.06 5.53
C ILE A 101 -14.60 -12.08 4.39
N TYR A 102 -14.73 -10.81 4.73
CA TYR A 102 -15.00 -9.75 3.76
C TYR A 102 -13.90 -9.62 2.70
N LEU A 103 -12.62 -9.56 3.12
CA LEU A 103 -11.47 -9.47 2.21
C LEU A 103 -11.36 -10.70 1.30
N ARG A 104 -11.60 -11.89 1.82
CA ARG A 104 -11.62 -13.14 1.04
C ARG A 104 -12.78 -13.19 0.05
N THR A 105 -13.92 -12.58 0.36
CA THR A 105 -15.06 -12.48 -0.56
C THR A 105 -14.70 -11.70 -1.82
N TRP A 106 -13.83 -10.67 -1.72
CA TRP A 106 -13.28 -9.96 -2.87
C TRP A 106 -12.30 -10.78 -3.71
N ARG A 107 -11.83 -11.93 -3.20
CA ARG A 107 -10.89 -12.85 -3.86
C ARG A 107 -9.62 -12.19 -4.38
N ILE A 108 -9.12 -11.18 -3.66
CA ILE A 108 -7.95 -10.39 -4.06
C ILE A 108 -6.74 -11.29 -4.25
N HIS A 109 -6.45 -12.16 -3.28
CA HIS A 109 -5.28 -13.05 -3.31
C HIS A 109 -5.38 -14.09 -4.44
N ASP A 110 -6.54 -14.69 -4.64
CA ASP A 110 -6.75 -15.68 -5.72
C ASP A 110 -6.59 -15.05 -7.10
N THR A 111 -7.14 -13.85 -7.29
CA THR A 111 -6.99 -13.07 -8.52
C THR A 111 -5.54 -12.67 -8.75
N ALA A 112 -4.85 -12.25 -7.70
CA ALA A 112 -3.44 -11.88 -7.76
C ALA A 112 -2.55 -13.06 -8.19
N LYS A 113 -2.80 -14.27 -7.67
CA LYS A 113 -2.08 -15.49 -8.11
C LYS A 113 -2.23 -15.76 -9.61
N LYS A 114 -3.45 -15.58 -10.15
CA LYS A 114 -3.71 -15.76 -11.59
C LYS A 114 -2.97 -14.70 -12.40
N LEU A 115 -3.04 -13.42 -11.98
CA LEU A 115 -2.37 -12.32 -12.66
C LEU A 115 -0.85 -12.49 -12.73
N VAL A 116 -0.21 -13.07 -11.71
CA VAL A 116 1.24 -13.37 -11.79
C VAL A 116 1.56 -14.28 -12.96
N GLY A 117 0.68 -15.24 -13.29
CA GLY A 117 0.85 -16.13 -14.44
C GLY A 117 0.64 -15.46 -15.81
N GLU A 118 0.04 -14.28 -15.83
CA GLU A 118 -0.22 -13.48 -17.04
C GLU A 118 0.82 -12.39 -17.27
N LEU A 119 1.67 -12.10 -16.27
CA LEU A 119 2.76 -11.13 -16.40
C LEU A 119 3.88 -11.68 -17.29
N ASP A 120 4.57 -10.78 -17.98
CA ASP A 120 5.77 -11.16 -18.72
C ASP A 120 6.88 -11.67 -17.79
N PRO A 121 7.73 -12.60 -18.26
CA PRO A 121 8.74 -13.23 -17.41
C PRO A 121 9.75 -12.25 -16.79
N GLN A 122 10.10 -11.16 -17.47
CA GLN A 122 11.01 -10.14 -16.96
C GLN A 122 10.39 -9.37 -15.80
N THR A 123 9.13 -8.99 -15.90
CA THR A 123 8.38 -8.35 -14.81
C THR A 123 8.32 -9.28 -13.58
N VAL A 124 8.00 -10.56 -13.77
CA VAL A 124 7.99 -11.55 -12.68
C VAL A 124 9.36 -11.69 -12.02
N GLN A 125 10.44 -11.69 -12.82
CA GLN A 125 11.81 -11.76 -12.32
C GLN A 125 12.15 -10.57 -11.42
N LEU A 126 11.80 -9.33 -11.84
CA LEU A 126 12.05 -8.13 -11.04
C LEU A 126 11.21 -8.08 -9.76
N ILE A 127 9.94 -8.52 -9.83
CA ILE A 127 9.10 -8.65 -8.61
C ILE A 127 9.68 -9.71 -7.66
N ASN A 128 10.19 -10.82 -8.17
CA ASN A 128 10.86 -11.83 -7.34
C ASN A 128 12.12 -11.27 -6.66
N ALA A 129 12.94 -10.48 -7.37
CA ALA A 129 14.10 -9.82 -6.78
C ALA A 129 13.68 -8.87 -5.64
N PHE A 130 12.64 -8.08 -5.85
CA PHE A 130 12.07 -7.21 -4.81
C PHE A 130 11.60 -8.01 -3.59
N CYS A 131 10.84 -9.08 -3.79
CA CYS A 131 10.40 -9.97 -2.71
C CYS A 131 11.57 -10.63 -1.99
N ALA A 132 12.62 -11.01 -2.72
CA ALA A 132 13.83 -11.58 -2.14
C ALA A 132 14.54 -10.60 -1.19
N GLY A 133 14.63 -9.33 -1.58
CA GLY A 133 15.16 -8.26 -0.73
C GLY A 133 14.36 -8.08 0.57
N ILE A 134 13.02 -8.06 0.47
CA ILE A 134 12.13 -8.00 1.65
C ILE A 134 12.38 -9.21 2.56
N ASN A 135 12.35 -10.41 2.00
CA ASN A 135 12.50 -11.64 2.76
C ASN A 135 13.89 -11.77 3.40
N TYR A 136 14.93 -11.27 2.73
CA TYR A 136 16.27 -11.20 3.33
C TYR A 136 16.26 -10.28 4.56
N ARG A 137 15.65 -9.10 4.48
CA ARG A 137 15.52 -8.20 5.65
C ARG A 137 14.75 -8.85 6.78
N ILE A 138 13.66 -9.57 6.49
CA ILE A 138 12.91 -10.33 7.50
C ILE A 138 13.80 -11.34 8.21
N GLN A 139 14.62 -12.08 7.47
CA GLN A 139 15.55 -13.06 8.06
C GLN A 139 16.63 -12.39 8.90
N GLU A 140 17.18 -11.28 8.43
CA GLU A 140 18.23 -10.52 9.13
C GLU A 140 17.76 -10.06 10.52
N VAL A 141 16.51 -9.56 10.63
CA VAL A 141 15.95 -9.05 11.88
C VAL A 141 15.10 -10.05 12.64
N TYR A 142 15.06 -11.32 12.22
CA TYR A 142 14.14 -12.31 12.77
C TYR A 142 14.20 -12.46 14.30
N ASN A 143 15.39 -12.32 14.87
CA ASN A 143 15.63 -12.40 16.31
C ASN A 143 15.51 -11.03 17.02
N ASP A 144 15.42 -9.95 16.26
CA ASP A 144 15.31 -8.58 16.79
C ASP A 144 14.36 -7.74 15.94
N LEU A 145 13.11 -8.18 15.87
CA LEU A 145 12.04 -7.54 15.12
C LEU A 145 11.72 -6.15 15.69
N PRO A 146 11.18 -5.23 14.87
CA PRO A 146 10.58 -3.98 15.32
C PRO A 146 9.60 -4.18 16.47
N ILE A 147 9.42 -3.13 17.27
CA ILE A 147 8.69 -3.19 18.54
C ILE A 147 7.25 -3.66 18.36
N GLU A 148 6.60 -3.31 17.28
CA GLU A 148 5.21 -3.69 16.99
C GLU A 148 5.04 -5.21 16.95
N PHE A 149 5.99 -5.91 16.33
CA PHE A 149 5.98 -7.38 16.28
C PHE A 149 6.18 -8.02 17.65
N LYS A 150 7.02 -7.40 18.49
CA LYS A 150 7.29 -7.87 19.85
C LYS A 150 6.07 -7.69 20.73
N LEU A 151 5.39 -6.53 20.64
CA LEU A 151 4.20 -6.22 21.42
C LEU A 151 3.00 -7.10 21.03
N LEU A 152 2.80 -7.32 19.74
CA LEU A 152 1.71 -8.15 19.22
C LEU A 152 2.03 -9.64 19.19
N GLN A 153 3.29 -10.02 19.48
CA GLN A 153 3.78 -11.41 19.46
C GLN A 153 3.57 -12.11 18.10
N ILE A 154 3.62 -11.36 17.02
CA ILE A 154 3.47 -11.85 15.64
C ILE A 154 4.81 -11.89 14.90
N LYS A 155 4.82 -12.60 13.78
CA LYS A 155 5.96 -12.67 12.87
C LYS A 155 5.62 -12.04 11.53
N PRO A 156 6.59 -11.37 10.88
CA PRO A 156 6.37 -10.84 9.53
C PRO A 156 6.14 -12.00 8.55
N PRO A 157 5.13 -11.88 7.67
CA PRO A 157 4.84 -12.92 6.68
C PRO A 157 5.83 -12.88 5.52
N VAL A 158 6.00 -14.02 4.85
CA VAL A 158 6.84 -14.15 3.66
C VAL A 158 6.21 -13.40 2.48
N TRP A 159 7.04 -12.73 1.71
CA TRP A 159 6.64 -12.01 0.49
C TRP A 159 6.90 -12.84 -0.76
N ASN A 160 5.98 -12.74 -1.71
CA ASN A 160 6.06 -13.37 -3.02
C ASN A 160 5.32 -12.49 -4.06
N PRO A 161 5.45 -12.75 -5.37
CA PRO A 161 4.82 -11.93 -6.40
C PRO A 161 3.31 -11.77 -6.25
N SER A 162 2.59 -12.78 -5.74
CA SER A 162 1.14 -12.66 -5.57
C SER A 162 0.73 -11.68 -4.46
N ILE A 163 1.60 -11.39 -3.51
CA ILE A 163 1.36 -10.35 -2.50
C ILE A 163 1.54 -8.96 -3.11
N VAL A 164 2.58 -8.76 -3.92
CA VAL A 164 2.83 -7.49 -4.63
C VAL A 164 1.67 -7.16 -5.57
N THR A 165 1.28 -8.12 -6.42
CA THR A 165 0.13 -7.94 -7.33
C THR A 165 -1.18 -7.82 -6.57
N GLY A 166 -1.34 -8.52 -5.44
CA GLY A 166 -2.48 -8.42 -4.54
C GLY A 166 -2.61 -7.04 -3.91
N TYR A 167 -1.51 -6.43 -3.54
CA TYR A 167 -1.52 -5.05 -3.03
C TYR A 167 -1.98 -4.06 -4.11
N GLY A 168 -1.51 -4.20 -5.34
CA GLY A 168 -2.02 -3.42 -6.47
C GLY A 168 -3.54 -3.62 -6.70
N ARG A 169 -4.04 -4.85 -6.53
CA ARG A 169 -5.48 -5.14 -6.60
C ARG A 169 -6.27 -4.54 -5.45
N MET A 170 -5.73 -4.54 -4.23
CA MET A 170 -6.34 -3.84 -3.10
C MET A 170 -6.46 -2.34 -3.38
N MET A 171 -5.41 -1.72 -3.88
CA MET A 171 -5.45 -0.30 -4.26
C MET A 171 -6.50 -0.03 -5.34
N ALA A 172 -6.60 -0.89 -6.36
CA ALA A 172 -7.64 -0.77 -7.39
C ALA A 172 -9.06 -0.87 -6.80
N ARG A 173 -9.27 -1.78 -5.84
CA ARG A 173 -10.55 -1.90 -5.11
C ARG A 173 -10.87 -0.63 -4.32
N GLU A 174 -9.90 -0.07 -3.60
CA GLU A 174 -10.06 1.18 -2.85
C GLU A 174 -10.46 2.36 -3.75
N MET A 175 -9.87 2.41 -4.96
CA MET A 175 -10.19 3.45 -5.95
C MET A 175 -11.57 3.22 -6.63
N SER A 176 -12.12 2.02 -6.55
CA SER A 176 -13.42 1.65 -7.14
C SER A 176 -14.54 1.83 -6.12
N SER A 177 -14.88 3.08 -5.79
CA SER A 177 -15.84 3.41 -4.73
C SER A 177 -17.29 3.61 -5.22
N SER A 178 -17.55 3.63 -6.53
CA SER A 178 -18.85 3.94 -7.14
C SER A 178 -19.99 2.97 -6.76
N TRP A 179 -19.67 1.73 -6.37
CA TRP A 179 -20.64 0.75 -5.91
C TRP A 179 -21.33 1.13 -4.58
N LYS A 180 -20.67 1.92 -3.72
CA LYS A 180 -21.22 2.33 -2.42
C LYS A 180 -22.45 3.23 -2.55
N PRO A 181 -22.41 4.31 -3.35
CA PRO A 181 -23.61 5.08 -3.66
C PRO A 181 -24.75 4.23 -4.21
N GLU A 182 -24.48 3.26 -5.07
CA GLU A 182 -25.52 2.39 -5.63
C GLU A 182 -26.27 1.59 -4.56
N ILE A 183 -25.57 1.10 -3.53
CA ILE A 183 -26.21 0.47 -2.36
C ILE A 183 -27.12 1.45 -1.63
N VAL A 184 -26.62 2.66 -1.38
CA VAL A 184 -27.37 3.69 -0.66
C VAL A 184 -28.61 4.10 -1.47
N TYR A 185 -28.48 4.28 -2.78
CA TYR A 185 -29.59 4.62 -3.65
C TYR A 185 -30.62 3.51 -3.72
N GLY A 186 -30.19 2.26 -3.80
CA GLY A 186 -31.10 1.10 -3.73
C GLY A 186 -31.87 1.04 -2.40
N ALA A 187 -31.21 1.37 -1.28
CA ALA A 187 -31.90 1.45 0.01
C ALA A 187 -32.90 2.61 0.05
N ILE A 188 -32.57 3.78 -0.47
CA ILE A 188 -33.48 4.95 -0.55
C ILE A 188 -34.70 4.59 -1.42
N GLU A 189 -34.49 3.98 -2.58
CA GLU A 189 -35.58 3.56 -3.46
C GLU A 189 -36.52 2.55 -2.77
N ASN A 190 -35.96 1.58 -2.04
CA ASN A 190 -36.76 0.58 -1.32
C ASN A 190 -37.59 1.16 -0.17
N TYR A 191 -37.07 2.17 0.55
CA TYR A 191 -37.75 2.77 1.69
C TYR A 191 -38.69 3.93 1.32
N PHE A 192 -38.34 4.73 0.33
CA PHE A 192 -39.01 6.00 0.03
C PHE A 192 -39.62 6.03 -1.38
N GLY A 193 -39.34 5.04 -2.21
CA GLY A 193 -39.82 4.95 -3.57
C GLY A 193 -38.95 5.71 -4.61
N LYS A 194 -39.16 5.35 -5.88
CA LYS A 194 -38.36 5.85 -7.02
C LYS A 194 -38.44 7.38 -7.20
N GLU A 195 -39.58 7.98 -6.92
CA GLU A 195 -39.76 9.44 -7.07
C GLU A 195 -38.92 10.21 -6.05
N LYS A 196 -38.82 9.70 -4.81
CA LYS A 196 -37.99 10.32 -3.78
C LYS A 196 -36.49 10.15 -4.08
N LEU A 197 -36.08 9.03 -4.65
CA LEU A 197 -34.71 8.84 -5.12
C LEU A 197 -34.35 9.86 -6.19
N LYS A 198 -35.24 10.14 -7.15
CA LYS A 198 -35.00 11.16 -8.19
C LYS A 198 -34.79 12.58 -7.64
N GLU A 199 -35.47 12.92 -6.53
CA GLU A 199 -35.25 14.21 -5.87
C GLU A 199 -33.86 14.34 -5.23
N ILE A 200 -33.32 13.24 -4.67
CA ILE A 200 -32.06 13.20 -3.95
C ILE A 200 -30.88 13.00 -4.91
N TYR A 201 -31.07 12.16 -5.90
CA TYR A 201 -30.08 11.85 -6.93
C TYR A 201 -30.62 12.24 -8.31
N PRO A 202 -30.29 13.44 -8.78
CA PRO A 202 -30.95 14.05 -9.91
C PRO A 202 -30.71 13.36 -11.24
N TYR A 203 -29.90 12.29 -11.37
CA TYR A 203 -29.65 11.84 -12.70
C TYR A 203 -29.12 10.44 -12.96
N TYR A 204 -29.97 9.54 -13.39
CA TYR A 204 -29.75 8.65 -14.54
C TYR A 204 -30.98 8.76 -15.46
N SER A 205 -30.78 9.23 -16.69
CA SER A 205 -31.80 9.19 -17.73
C SER A 205 -32.17 7.73 -18.00
N ASP A 206 -33.48 7.47 -18.15
CA ASP A 206 -33.97 6.14 -18.56
C ASP A 206 -33.40 5.71 -19.94
N GLU A 207 -32.75 6.61 -20.66
CA GLU A 207 -32.08 6.37 -21.94
C GLU A 207 -30.65 5.81 -21.80
N HIS A 208 -30.06 5.83 -20.59
CA HIS A 208 -28.73 5.26 -20.39
C HIS A 208 -28.79 3.73 -20.28
N PRO A 209 -27.88 3.00 -20.96
CA PRO A 209 -27.83 1.55 -20.84
C PRO A 209 -27.49 1.13 -19.42
N THR A 210 -28.29 0.22 -18.86
CA THR A 210 -28.03 -0.40 -17.55
C THR A 210 -27.55 -1.83 -17.73
N ILE A 211 -26.62 -2.28 -16.88
CA ILE A 211 -26.09 -3.65 -16.93
C ILE A 211 -27.13 -4.67 -16.43
N ALA A 212 -28.05 -4.24 -15.55
CA ALA A 212 -29.11 -5.10 -15.00
C ALA A 212 -30.48 -4.42 -15.16
N SER A 213 -31.43 -5.17 -15.70
CA SER A 213 -32.82 -4.70 -15.89
C SER A 213 -33.62 -4.63 -14.60
N THR A 214 -33.24 -5.37 -13.58
CA THR A 214 -33.84 -5.36 -12.24
C THR A 214 -32.76 -5.64 -11.19
N ALA A 215 -32.65 -4.76 -10.18
CA ALA A 215 -31.82 -5.05 -9.02
C ALA A 215 -32.46 -6.21 -8.24
N PRO A 216 -31.73 -7.30 -7.92
CA PRO A 216 -32.24 -8.29 -6.99
C PRO A 216 -32.51 -7.60 -5.66
N GLY A 217 -33.68 -7.86 -5.06
CA GLY A 217 -34.04 -7.32 -3.74
C GLY A 217 -33.05 -7.75 -2.68
N PHE A 218 -32.06 -6.93 -2.40
CA PHE A 218 -31.10 -7.17 -1.33
C PHE A 218 -31.78 -6.96 0.03
N LYS A 219 -31.52 -7.87 0.96
CA LYS A 219 -31.96 -7.69 2.35
C LYS A 219 -31.17 -6.50 2.93
N SER A 220 -31.87 -5.50 3.45
CA SER A 220 -31.27 -4.26 3.99
C SER A 220 -30.17 -4.51 5.03
N LYS A 221 -30.31 -5.56 5.85
CA LYS A 221 -29.31 -5.97 6.85
C LYS A 221 -27.98 -6.37 6.19
N MET A 222 -28.01 -7.18 5.13
CA MET A 222 -26.81 -7.61 4.44
C MET A 222 -26.03 -6.43 3.84
N LEU A 223 -26.74 -5.45 3.30
CA LEU A 223 -26.12 -4.25 2.75
C LEU A 223 -25.47 -3.39 3.84
N SER A 224 -26.13 -3.23 4.99
CA SER A 224 -25.56 -2.50 6.13
C SER A 224 -24.32 -3.21 6.70
N ASP A 225 -24.32 -4.54 6.77
CA ASP A 225 -23.18 -5.32 7.25
C ASP A 225 -21.98 -5.15 6.31
N ILE A 226 -22.17 -5.19 5.00
CA ILE A 226 -21.13 -4.93 3.99
C ILE A 226 -20.57 -3.51 4.14
N MET A 227 -21.42 -2.51 4.26
CA MET A 227 -21.01 -1.11 4.43
C MET A 227 -20.23 -0.89 5.73
N ASN A 228 -20.68 -1.49 6.83
CA ASN A 228 -19.99 -1.39 8.11
C ASN A 228 -18.61 -2.02 8.07
N GLN A 229 -18.44 -3.17 7.44
CA GLN A 229 -17.13 -3.80 7.26
C GLN A 229 -16.21 -2.97 6.37
N GLU A 230 -16.75 -2.37 5.31
CA GLU A 230 -15.97 -1.47 4.46
C GLU A 230 -15.45 -0.25 5.23
N LEU A 231 -16.33 0.44 5.96
CA LEU A 231 -15.96 1.61 6.76
C LEU A 231 -14.95 1.27 7.85
N PHE A 232 -15.11 0.12 8.49
CA PHE A 232 -14.17 -0.37 9.49
C PHE A 232 -12.78 -0.62 8.90
N LEU A 233 -12.71 -1.29 7.74
CA LEU A 233 -11.43 -1.54 7.06
C LEU A 233 -10.79 -0.26 6.53
N GLU A 234 -11.58 0.69 6.05
CA GLU A 234 -11.09 2.01 5.65
C GLU A 234 -10.40 2.74 6.81
N ASP A 235 -10.97 2.65 8.00
CA ASP A 235 -10.36 3.27 9.18
C ASP A 235 -9.12 2.51 9.66
N LEU A 236 -9.20 1.18 9.74
CA LEU A 236 -8.09 0.31 10.18
C LEU A 236 -6.86 0.43 9.27
N LEU A 237 -7.07 0.41 7.96
CA LEU A 237 -6.00 0.44 6.96
C LEU A 237 -5.58 1.86 6.57
N GLY A 238 -6.23 2.88 7.13
CA GLY A 238 -5.89 4.28 6.95
C GLY A 238 -6.29 4.86 5.60
N TYR A 239 -7.28 4.28 4.92
CA TYR A 239 -7.87 4.89 3.75
C TYR A 239 -9.34 5.25 4.03
N ASN A 240 -9.77 6.44 3.64
CA ASN A 240 -11.14 6.88 3.78
C ASN A 240 -11.61 7.41 2.44
N SER A 241 -12.62 6.76 1.87
CA SER A 241 -13.15 7.10 0.57
C SER A 241 -14.18 8.25 0.60
N SER A 242 -14.69 8.62 1.77
CA SER A 242 -15.77 9.63 1.89
C SER A 242 -15.33 11.06 1.54
N VAL A 243 -14.00 11.31 1.54
CA VAL A 243 -13.41 12.64 1.23
C VAL A 243 -12.26 12.52 0.24
N SER A 244 -12.03 11.31 -0.30
CA SER A 244 -10.89 11.06 -1.18
C SER A 244 -11.19 11.50 -2.61
N GLY A 245 -10.28 12.21 -3.16
CA GLY A 245 -10.20 12.59 -4.55
C GLY A 245 -8.74 12.64 -4.96
N SER A 246 -8.48 13.11 -6.15
CA SER A 246 -7.12 13.39 -6.60
C SER A 246 -7.16 14.36 -7.75
N ASN A 247 -6.20 15.27 -7.80
CA ASN A 247 -5.99 16.14 -8.94
C ASN A 247 -4.62 15.87 -9.55
N ASN A 248 -4.56 15.89 -10.86
CA ASN A 248 -3.28 15.88 -11.57
C ASN A 248 -3.37 16.77 -12.81
N TRP A 249 -2.25 17.35 -13.18
CA TRP A 249 -2.14 18.13 -14.41
C TRP A 249 -0.70 18.20 -14.89
N VAL A 250 -0.56 18.37 -16.20
CA VAL A 250 0.72 18.50 -16.89
C VAL A 250 0.69 19.77 -17.73
N ILE A 251 1.76 20.54 -17.66
CA ILE A 251 1.98 21.70 -18.53
C ILE A 251 3.12 21.40 -19.48
N SER A 252 2.88 21.52 -20.78
CA SER A 252 3.90 21.36 -21.80
C SER A 252 5.06 22.37 -21.62
N GLY A 253 6.29 21.97 -21.90
CA GLY A 253 7.45 22.84 -21.86
C GLY A 253 7.32 24.09 -22.73
N ALA A 254 6.55 24.04 -23.80
CA ALA A 254 6.25 25.22 -24.63
C ALA A 254 5.53 26.35 -23.90
N ARG A 255 4.87 26.03 -22.75
CA ARG A 255 4.13 26.99 -21.91
C ARG A 255 4.87 27.36 -20.62
N THR A 256 6.11 26.90 -20.43
CA THR A 256 6.90 27.19 -19.24
C THR A 256 8.10 28.08 -19.55
N LYS A 257 8.55 28.86 -18.56
CA LYS A 257 9.77 29.69 -18.71
C LYS A 257 11.04 28.85 -18.89
N SER A 258 11.08 27.65 -18.33
CA SER A 258 12.23 26.76 -18.39
C SER A 258 12.32 25.97 -19.71
N GLY A 259 11.26 25.96 -20.53
CA GLY A 259 11.17 25.09 -21.70
C GLY A 259 10.96 23.61 -21.34
N LYS A 260 10.83 23.27 -20.05
CA LYS A 260 10.63 21.90 -19.56
C LYS A 260 9.20 21.69 -19.07
N PRO A 261 8.62 20.49 -19.22
CA PRO A 261 7.28 20.21 -18.74
C PRO A 261 7.19 20.31 -17.20
N LEU A 262 6.00 20.66 -16.71
CA LEU A 262 5.66 20.59 -15.30
C LEU A 262 4.60 19.51 -15.08
N LEU A 263 4.80 18.69 -14.06
CA LEU A 263 3.86 17.66 -13.60
C LEU A 263 3.45 17.98 -12.17
N ALA A 264 2.15 17.96 -11.88
CA ALA A 264 1.63 17.98 -10.53
C ALA A 264 0.67 16.82 -10.31
N ASN A 265 0.82 16.17 -9.17
CA ASN A 265 -0.04 15.12 -8.68
C ASN A 265 -0.39 15.41 -7.22
N ASP A 266 -1.67 15.36 -6.91
CA ASP A 266 -2.18 15.68 -5.58
C ASP A 266 -3.23 14.63 -5.17
N PRO A 267 -2.78 13.46 -4.66
CA PRO A 267 -3.68 12.42 -4.15
C PRO A 267 -4.23 12.83 -2.79
N HIS A 268 -5.56 13.05 -2.71
CA HIS A 268 -6.25 13.42 -1.48
C HIS A 268 -6.58 12.17 -0.67
N LEU A 269 -5.62 11.68 0.10
CA LEU A 269 -5.75 10.51 0.95
C LEU A 269 -5.60 10.91 2.43
N LYS A 270 -6.12 10.07 3.33
CA LYS A 270 -5.99 10.27 4.79
C LYS A 270 -4.51 10.34 5.20
N PHE A 271 -4.18 11.28 6.07
CA PHE A 271 -2.88 11.30 6.73
C PHE A 271 -2.82 10.22 7.80
N THR A 272 -1.80 9.38 7.72
CA THR A 272 -1.57 8.28 8.68
C THR A 272 -0.12 8.31 9.17
N GLN A 273 0.13 7.64 10.29
CA GLN A 273 1.47 7.41 10.81
C GLN A 273 1.65 5.90 11.04
N PRO A 274 2.55 5.25 10.31
CA PRO A 274 3.39 5.80 9.22
C PRO A 274 2.57 6.27 8.02
N PRO A 275 3.09 7.21 7.21
CA PRO A 275 2.39 7.69 6.03
C PRO A 275 2.24 6.55 5.02
N ARG A 276 1.15 6.59 4.25
CA ARG A 276 0.88 5.61 3.20
C ARG A 276 1.96 5.62 2.11
N TRP A 277 2.41 6.81 1.77
CA TRP A 277 3.43 7.01 0.76
C TRP A 277 4.83 6.79 1.32
N TYR A 278 5.66 6.14 0.52
CA TYR A 278 7.08 5.93 0.74
C TYR A 278 7.83 6.44 -0.48
N GLU A 279 8.60 7.50 -0.31
CA GLU A 279 9.37 8.09 -1.39
C GLU A 279 10.68 7.34 -1.61
N MET A 280 11.05 7.09 -2.88
CA MET A 280 12.35 6.55 -3.24
C MET A 280 12.78 6.97 -4.64
N HIS A 281 14.10 6.94 -4.87
CA HIS A 281 14.72 7.11 -6.17
C HIS A 281 15.46 5.83 -6.55
N LEU A 282 15.16 5.29 -7.72
CA LEU A 282 15.72 4.05 -8.25
C LEU A 282 16.46 4.33 -9.55
N LYS A 283 17.77 4.07 -9.59
CA LYS A 283 18.60 4.21 -10.80
C LYS A 283 19.44 2.97 -11.05
N GLY A 284 19.16 2.28 -12.15
CA GLY A 284 19.90 1.07 -12.57
C GLY A 284 19.27 0.43 -13.79
N GLY A 285 20.09 -0.16 -14.68
CA GLY A 285 19.61 -0.69 -15.94
C GLY A 285 18.86 0.36 -16.74
N ARG A 286 17.66 0.04 -17.21
CA ARG A 286 16.76 0.97 -17.93
C ARG A 286 15.99 1.94 -17.03
N PHE A 287 16.06 1.78 -15.69
CA PHE A 287 15.30 2.59 -14.75
C PHE A 287 16.09 3.82 -14.28
N ASN A 288 15.41 4.95 -14.27
CA ASN A 288 15.81 6.17 -13.57
C ASN A 288 14.51 6.90 -13.19
N VAL A 289 13.95 6.52 -12.05
CA VAL A 289 12.63 6.94 -11.58
C VAL A 289 12.69 7.38 -10.14
N SER A 290 11.99 8.44 -9.80
CA SER A 290 11.85 8.89 -8.41
C SER A 290 10.39 9.24 -8.13
N GLY A 291 10.00 9.19 -6.86
CA GLY A 291 8.67 9.59 -6.44
C GLY A 291 8.07 8.70 -5.37
N LEU A 292 6.75 8.74 -5.28
CA LEU A 292 5.97 8.12 -4.23
C LEU A 292 5.58 6.69 -4.60
N CYS A 293 6.00 5.75 -3.75
CA CYS A 293 5.60 4.34 -3.78
C CYS A 293 4.58 4.05 -2.68
N LEU A 294 3.91 2.92 -2.77
CA LEU A 294 3.34 2.26 -1.61
C LEU A 294 4.40 1.31 -1.04
N ALA A 295 4.59 1.30 0.28
CA ALA A 295 5.53 0.38 0.91
C ALA A 295 5.12 -1.08 0.65
N GLY A 296 5.89 -1.79 -0.18
CA GLY A 296 5.54 -3.12 -0.70
C GLY A 296 5.22 -3.17 -2.19
N ILE A 297 5.24 -2.03 -2.88
CA ILE A 297 5.20 -1.93 -4.34
C ILE A 297 6.61 -1.56 -4.84
N PRO A 298 7.13 -2.25 -5.88
CA PRO A 298 8.55 -2.22 -6.22
C PRO A 298 9.06 -0.93 -6.87
N MET A 299 8.18 0.01 -7.22
CA MET A 299 8.59 1.24 -7.91
C MET A 299 7.63 2.40 -7.66
N PRO A 300 8.06 3.65 -7.89
CA PRO A 300 7.20 4.83 -7.82
C PRO A 300 5.97 4.72 -8.71
N ILE A 301 4.81 5.03 -8.12
CA ILE A 301 3.52 5.11 -8.81
C ILE A 301 3.28 6.55 -9.29
N ILE A 302 3.77 7.51 -8.51
CA ILE A 302 3.61 8.93 -8.75
C ILE A 302 4.99 9.57 -8.71
N GLY A 303 5.40 10.21 -9.81
CA GLY A 303 6.67 10.91 -9.85
C GLY A 303 7.21 11.09 -11.27
N PRO A 304 8.31 11.86 -11.41
CA PRO A 304 8.99 12.03 -12.69
C PRO A 304 9.74 10.76 -13.08
N VAL A 305 9.76 10.51 -14.38
CA VAL A 305 10.61 9.54 -15.05
C VAL A 305 11.40 10.24 -16.16
N SER A 306 12.54 9.69 -16.55
CA SER A 306 13.36 10.30 -17.63
C SER A 306 12.63 10.39 -18.96
N TYR A 307 11.67 9.48 -19.21
CA TYR A 307 10.79 9.47 -20.37
C TYR A 307 9.37 9.13 -19.91
N THR A 308 8.47 10.09 -19.99
CA THR A 308 7.06 9.88 -19.65
C THR A 308 6.28 9.58 -20.93
N HIS A 309 5.84 8.33 -21.12
CA HIS A 309 4.74 8.01 -21.99
C HIS A 309 3.46 7.99 -21.17
N LEU A 310 2.72 9.09 -21.20
CA LEU A 310 1.32 9.11 -20.75
C LEU A 310 0.48 8.55 -21.91
N THR A 311 0.21 7.25 -21.87
CA THR A 311 -0.91 6.72 -22.62
C THR A 311 -2.14 6.87 -21.73
N LEU A 312 -2.98 7.84 -22.03
CA LEU A 312 -4.37 7.79 -21.60
C LEU A 312 -4.95 6.48 -22.15
N PRO A 313 -5.56 5.62 -21.34
CA PRO A 313 -6.38 4.55 -21.89
C PRO A 313 -7.51 5.25 -22.66
N THR A 314 -7.37 5.38 -23.95
CA THR A 314 -8.49 5.63 -24.82
C THR A 314 -9.27 4.33 -24.86
N THR A 315 -10.16 4.13 -23.91
CA THR A 315 -11.29 3.24 -24.15
C THR A 315 -12.09 3.91 -25.25
N PRO A 316 -12.22 3.32 -26.44
CA PRO A 316 -13.21 3.80 -27.37
C PRO A 316 -14.54 3.67 -26.66
N TYR A 317 -15.22 4.78 -26.48
CA TYR A 317 -16.65 4.75 -26.18
C TYR A 317 -17.31 4.09 -27.37
N VAL A 318 -17.71 2.84 -27.23
CA VAL A 318 -18.62 2.16 -28.14
C VAL A 318 -20.02 2.43 -27.65
#